data_eef5185341c7fd233a61377f1e661cad
#
_entry.id   eef5185341c7fd233a61377f1e661cad
#
_cell.length_a   1.000
_cell.length_b   1.000
_cell.length_c   1.000
_cell.angle_alpha   90.00
_cell.angle_beta   90.00
_cell.angle_gamma   90.00
#
_symmetry.space_group_name_H-M   'P 1'
#
loop_
_entity.id
_entity.type
_entity.pdbx_description
1 polymer ?
#
loop_
_entity_poly.entity_id
_entity_poly.type
_entity_poly.pdbx_seq_one_letter_code
_entity_poly.pdbx_strand_id
1 'polypeptide(L)'
;MHYSDAIWRPSSCFTAGNGRKPTFAVLHITDGSPSVQNAAERFAASKAGVSPHFLIGQGGEIYQFVQLEDIAWHAKGWNSDSIGIEHVARSPGELKQWASLSERTRRSLVPEGAAIDGRTDPGFSLTEMQLAASARLVAWLCFTFGWEANRRAIRPHCENPQTTHLDCGRDWPWDSYLAAVSDRLLELRS
;
A
#
# COMPACT_ATOMS: atom_id res chain seq x y z
N MET A 1 -1.64 -12.61 13.37
CA MET A 1 -0.40 -11.86 13.77
C MET A 1 -0.57 -10.40 13.46
N HIS A 2 -0.10 -9.52 14.36
CA HIS A 2 -0.17 -8.08 14.24
C HIS A 2 1.24 -7.48 14.16
N TYR A 3 1.38 -6.44 13.35
CA TYR A 3 2.55 -5.58 13.38
C TYR A 3 2.41 -4.57 14.52
N SER A 4 3.40 -4.50 15.42
CA SER A 4 3.30 -3.72 16.68
C SER A 4 3.08 -2.22 16.46
N ASP A 5 3.64 -1.68 15.36
CA ASP A 5 3.58 -0.25 15.05
C ASP A 5 2.33 0.13 14.24
N ALA A 6 1.44 -0.85 13.94
CA ALA A 6 0.21 -0.59 13.22
C ALA A 6 -0.98 -0.30 14.15
N ILE A 7 -1.81 0.63 13.74
CA ILE A 7 -3.12 0.90 14.34
C ILE A 7 -4.07 -0.20 13.88
N TRP A 8 -4.51 -1.05 14.81
CA TRP A 8 -5.47 -2.10 14.49
C TRP A 8 -6.87 -1.54 14.21
N ARG A 9 -7.40 -1.84 13.02
CA ARG A 9 -8.74 -1.42 12.60
C ARG A 9 -9.39 -2.53 11.76
N PRO A 10 -10.00 -3.55 12.40
CA PRO A 10 -10.38 -4.77 11.71
C PRO A 10 -11.40 -4.55 10.59
N SER A 11 -11.18 -5.24 9.48
CA SER A 11 -12.15 -5.41 8.39
C SER A 11 -12.86 -6.73 8.55
N SER A 12 -14.13 -6.80 8.12
CA SER A 12 -14.87 -8.07 7.99
C SER A 12 -14.74 -8.70 6.60
N CYS A 13 -14.05 -8.04 5.68
CA CYS A 13 -13.85 -8.49 4.30
C CYS A 13 -12.58 -9.34 4.19
N PHE A 14 -12.62 -10.56 4.71
CA PHE A 14 -11.50 -11.52 4.61
C PHE A 14 -12.01 -12.95 4.59
N THR A 15 -11.14 -13.88 4.24
CA THR A 15 -11.38 -15.32 4.34
C THR A 15 -10.40 -15.91 5.35
N ALA A 16 -10.85 -16.81 6.21
CA ALA A 16 -9.99 -17.51 7.16
C ALA A 16 -8.86 -18.25 6.39
N GLY A 17 -7.63 -18.02 6.80
CA GLY A 17 -6.46 -18.48 6.05
C GLY A 17 -6.09 -19.95 6.29
N ASN A 18 -6.58 -20.56 7.38
CA ASN A 18 -6.39 -22.00 7.69
C ASN A 18 -4.90 -22.45 7.58
N GLY A 19 -3.98 -21.65 8.12
CA GLY A 19 -2.56 -21.98 8.11
C GLY A 19 -1.82 -21.63 6.82
N ARG A 20 -2.37 -20.72 5.99
CA ARG A 20 -1.69 -20.21 4.82
C ARG A 20 -0.29 -19.67 5.15
N LYS A 21 0.59 -19.70 4.18
CA LYS A 21 1.93 -19.10 4.26
C LYS A 21 2.11 -18.16 3.07
N PRO A 22 1.90 -16.86 3.24
CA PRO A 22 2.12 -15.92 2.15
C PRO A 22 3.58 -15.93 1.72
N THR A 23 3.81 -15.76 0.44
CA THR A 23 5.14 -15.85 -0.17
C THR A 23 5.64 -14.53 -0.72
N PHE A 24 4.79 -13.50 -0.79
CA PHE A 24 5.15 -12.16 -1.26
C PHE A 24 4.20 -11.09 -0.74
N ALA A 25 4.64 -9.84 -0.79
CA ALA A 25 3.82 -8.66 -0.60
C ALA A 25 3.37 -8.07 -1.95
N VAL A 26 2.12 -7.58 -2.01
CA VAL A 26 1.61 -6.81 -3.14
C VAL A 26 1.43 -5.37 -2.71
N LEU A 27 2.09 -4.47 -3.42
CA LEU A 27 2.01 -3.03 -3.21
C LEU A 27 0.89 -2.46 -4.08
N HIS A 28 0.03 -1.67 -3.45
CA HIS A 28 -1.11 -0.99 -4.06
C HIS A 28 -1.06 0.50 -3.82
N ILE A 29 -1.86 1.23 -4.61
CA ILE A 29 -2.14 2.65 -4.44
C ILE A 29 -3.66 2.83 -4.40
N THR A 30 -4.15 3.57 -3.41
CA THR A 30 -5.59 3.69 -3.14
C THR A 30 -6.39 4.37 -4.25
N ASP A 31 -5.77 5.19 -5.07
CA ASP A 31 -6.39 6.03 -6.13
C ASP A 31 -7.61 6.85 -5.67
N GLY A 32 -7.74 7.03 -4.36
CA GLY A 32 -8.90 7.65 -3.72
C GLY A 32 -8.62 9.01 -3.10
N SER A 33 -9.26 9.27 -1.97
CA SER A 33 -9.04 10.46 -1.14
C SER A 33 -7.62 10.50 -0.59
N PRO A 34 -6.96 11.68 -0.49
CA PRO A 34 -5.67 11.82 0.19
C PRO A 34 -5.75 11.61 1.71
N SER A 35 -6.95 11.53 2.27
CA SER A 35 -7.15 11.29 3.69
C SER A 35 -6.94 9.81 4.04
N VAL A 36 -5.95 9.53 4.85
CA VAL A 36 -5.70 8.18 5.38
C VAL A 36 -6.88 7.72 6.25
N GLN A 37 -7.53 8.62 6.98
CA GLN A 37 -8.70 8.31 7.81
C GLN A 37 -9.86 7.81 6.95
N ASN A 38 -10.19 8.52 5.84
CA ASN A 38 -11.25 8.11 4.94
C ASN A 38 -10.95 6.77 4.28
N ALA A 39 -9.69 6.53 3.87
CA ALA A 39 -9.28 5.25 3.32
C ALA A 39 -9.38 4.13 4.38
N ALA A 40 -8.95 4.40 5.61
CA ALA A 40 -9.06 3.44 6.72
C ALA A 40 -10.52 3.12 7.07
N GLU A 41 -11.40 4.12 7.08
CA GLU A 41 -12.85 3.90 7.28
C GLU A 41 -13.46 3.04 6.18
N ARG A 42 -13.09 3.30 4.92
CA ARG A 42 -13.53 2.51 3.79
C ARG A 42 -13.13 1.04 3.93
N PHE A 43 -11.87 0.73 4.23
CA PHE A 43 -11.38 -0.65 4.34
C PHE A 43 -11.90 -1.39 5.59
N ALA A 44 -12.20 -0.68 6.67
CA ALA A 44 -12.85 -1.24 7.85
C ALA A 44 -14.34 -1.53 7.64
N ALA A 45 -15.00 -0.82 6.70
CA ALA A 45 -16.42 -0.96 6.48
C ALA A 45 -16.79 -2.30 5.84
N SER A 46 -17.78 -3.00 6.40
CA SER A 46 -18.26 -4.30 5.87
C SER A 46 -18.77 -4.24 4.42
N LYS A 47 -19.19 -3.06 3.95
CA LYS A 47 -19.68 -2.83 2.59
C LYS A 47 -18.56 -2.65 1.55
N ALA A 48 -17.29 -2.60 1.96
CA ALA A 48 -16.18 -2.35 1.04
C ALA A 48 -16.03 -3.44 -0.03
N GLY A 49 -16.30 -4.71 0.34
CA GLY A 49 -16.10 -5.85 -0.56
C GLY A 49 -14.64 -6.11 -0.92
N VAL A 50 -13.73 -5.33 -0.33
CA VAL A 50 -12.27 -5.41 -0.49
C VAL A 50 -11.60 -5.08 0.83
N SER A 51 -10.40 -5.57 1.04
CA SER A 51 -9.57 -5.24 2.20
C SER A 51 -8.10 -5.47 1.90
N PRO A 52 -7.19 -4.55 2.23
CA PRO A 52 -5.78 -4.86 2.33
C PRO A 52 -5.47 -5.51 3.69
N HIS A 53 -4.26 -6.02 3.88
CA HIS A 53 -3.75 -6.28 5.21
C HIS A 53 -3.34 -4.99 5.89
N PHE A 54 -2.68 -4.11 5.14
CA PHE A 54 -2.18 -2.82 5.64
C PHE A 54 -2.55 -1.65 4.73
N LEU A 55 -2.64 -0.47 5.35
CA LEU A 55 -2.72 0.83 4.68
C LEU A 55 -1.67 1.74 5.27
N ILE A 56 -0.94 2.45 4.41
CA ILE A 56 0.08 3.41 4.80
C ILE A 56 -0.33 4.81 4.35
N GLY A 57 -0.44 5.71 5.30
CA GLY A 57 -0.73 7.12 5.08
C GLY A 57 0.50 7.90 4.60
N GLN A 58 0.27 9.09 4.05
CA GLN A 58 1.35 9.97 3.58
C GLN A 58 2.27 10.47 4.70
N GLY A 59 1.79 10.52 5.94
CA GLY A 59 2.58 10.82 7.14
C GLY A 59 3.34 9.61 7.71
N GLY A 60 3.20 8.44 7.10
CA GLY A 60 3.84 7.21 7.55
C GLY A 60 3.02 6.43 8.58
N GLU A 61 1.76 6.81 8.83
CA GLU A 61 0.83 6.06 9.67
C GLU A 61 0.54 4.69 9.05
N ILE A 62 0.58 3.64 9.83
CA ILE A 62 0.28 2.29 9.39
C ILE A 62 -0.99 1.80 10.06
N TYR A 63 -1.98 1.37 9.27
CA TYR A 63 -3.17 0.67 9.75
C TYR A 63 -3.09 -0.78 9.34
N GLN A 64 -3.57 -1.69 10.20
CA GLN A 64 -3.74 -3.11 9.88
C GLN A 64 -5.22 -3.49 10.00
N PHE A 65 -5.75 -4.19 8.99
CA PHE A 65 -7.17 -4.55 8.88
C PHE A 65 -7.42 -6.05 8.98
N VAL A 66 -6.50 -6.86 8.49
CA VAL A 66 -6.61 -8.32 8.44
C VAL A 66 -5.36 -8.92 9.07
N GLN A 67 -5.53 -9.99 9.83
CA GLN A 67 -4.39 -10.72 10.38
C GLN A 67 -3.59 -11.39 9.27
N LEU A 68 -2.28 -11.57 9.45
CA LEU A 68 -1.41 -12.14 8.42
C LEU A 68 -1.76 -13.59 8.08
N GLU A 69 -2.37 -14.31 9.02
CA GLU A 69 -2.83 -15.67 8.86
C GLU A 69 -4.11 -15.78 8.00
N ASP A 70 -4.86 -14.68 7.88
CA ASP A 70 -6.09 -14.61 7.11
C ASP A 70 -5.84 -14.07 5.70
N ILE A 71 -6.80 -14.25 4.81
CA ILE A 71 -6.73 -13.88 3.40
C ILE A 71 -7.50 -12.58 3.19
N ALA A 72 -6.80 -11.46 3.03
CA ALA A 72 -7.39 -10.19 2.65
C ALA A 72 -7.83 -10.20 1.17
N TRP A 73 -8.84 -9.40 0.82
CA TRP A 73 -9.40 -9.36 -0.53
C TRP A 73 -8.88 -8.13 -1.29
N HIS A 74 -7.64 -8.21 -1.80
CA HIS A 74 -6.95 -7.05 -2.42
C HIS A 74 -6.46 -7.29 -3.86
N ALA A 75 -6.16 -8.55 -4.22
CA ALA A 75 -5.60 -8.89 -5.53
C ALA A 75 -6.13 -10.26 -5.97
N LYS A 76 -7.27 -10.27 -6.69
CA LYS A 76 -7.88 -11.51 -7.16
C LYS A 76 -6.86 -12.42 -7.86
N GLY A 77 -6.82 -13.69 -7.47
CA GLY A 77 -5.85 -14.66 -7.96
C GLY A 77 -4.53 -14.69 -7.18
N TRP A 78 -4.21 -13.64 -6.41
CA TRP A 78 -3.02 -13.57 -5.53
C TRP A 78 -3.35 -13.49 -4.03
N ASN A 79 -4.62 -13.34 -3.67
CA ASN A 79 -5.03 -13.13 -2.27
C ASN A 79 -4.50 -14.20 -1.31
N SER A 80 -4.55 -15.49 -1.71
CA SER A 80 -4.13 -16.62 -0.85
C SER A 80 -2.63 -16.63 -0.55
N ASP A 81 -1.82 -16.10 -1.45
CA ASP A 81 -0.36 -16.25 -1.42
C ASP A 81 0.36 -14.97 -1.02
N SER A 82 -0.39 -13.87 -0.81
CA SER A 82 0.21 -12.55 -0.62
C SER A 82 -0.32 -11.76 0.57
N ILE A 83 0.45 -10.75 0.96
CA ILE A 83 0.08 -9.68 1.89
C ILE A 83 -0.15 -8.40 1.11
N GLY A 84 -1.38 -7.87 1.10
CA GLY A 84 -1.71 -6.62 0.42
C GLY A 84 -1.39 -5.38 1.26
N ILE A 85 -0.69 -4.42 0.67
CA ILE A 85 -0.29 -3.16 1.31
C ILE A 85 -0.71 -1.99 0.43
N GLU A 86 -1.69 -1.23 0.90
CA GLU A 86 -2.17 -0.01 0.24
C GLU A 86 -1.37 1.22 0.66
N HIS A 87 -1.14 2.12 -0.27
CA HIS A 87 -0.52 3.41 -0.03
C HIS A 87 -1.48 4.52 -0.44
N VAL A 88 -1.68 5.49 0.43
CA VAL A 88 -2.54 6.65 0.12
C VAL A 88 -1.83 7.53 -0.90
N ALA A 89 -2.14 7.31 -2.17
CA ALA A 89 -1.55 8.03 -3.31
C ALA A 89 -2.45 7.86 -4.55
N ARG A 90 -2.04 8.41 -5.69
CA ARG A 90 -2.66 8.20 -6.99
C ARG A 90 -1.73 7.50 -7.96
N SER A 91 -2.29 6.58 -8.74
CA SER A 91 -1.56 5.90 -9.82
C SER A 91 -1.32 6.82 -11.03
N PRO A 92 -0.40 6.48 -11.93
CA PRO A 92 -0.15 7.25 -13.16
C PRO A 92 -1.38 7.40 -14.06
N GLY A 93 -2.30 6.44 -14.06
CA GLY A 93 -3.56 6.52 -14.80
C GLY A 93 -4.44 7.65 -14.29
N GLU A 94 -4.59 7.75 -12.98
CA GLU A 94 -5.35 8.79 -12.29
C GLU A 94 -4.67 10.16 -12.39
N LEU A 95 -3.34 10.23 -12.43
CA LEU A 95 -2.61 11.48 -12.65
C LEU A 95 -2.93 12.13 -14.01
N LYS A 96 -3.23 11.34 -15.05
CA LYS A 96 -3.71 11.91 -16.33
C LYS A 96 -5.08 12.54 -16.19
N GLN A 97 -5.99 11.88 -15.48
CA GLN A 97 -7.30 12.43 -15.17
C GLN A 97 -7.15 13.66 -14.26
N TRP A 98 -6.27 13.61 -13.28
CA TRP A 98 -5.92 14.72 -12.42
C TRP A 98 -5.48 15.96 -13.22
N ALA A 99 -4.59 15.82 -14.18
CA ALA A 99 -4.10 16.92 -15.03
C ALA A 99 -5.24 17.59 -15.83
N SER A 100 -6.33 16.87 -16.10
CA SER A 100 -7.51 17.41 -16.81
C SER A 100 -8.47 18.21 -15.91
N LEU A 101 -8.32 18.11 -14.59
CA LEU A 101 -9.17 18.85 -13.64
C LEU A 101 -8.78 20.34 -13.59
N SER A 102 -9.77 21.19 -13.26
CA SER A 102 -9.50 22.60 -12.98
C SER A 102 -8.58 22.75 -11.75
N GLU A 103 -7.80 23.83 -11.69
CA GLU A 103 -6.97 24.13 -10.53
C GLU A 103 -7.79 24.19 -9.23
N ARG A 104 -8.96 24.79 -9.27
CA ARG A 104 -9.88 24.86 -8.11
C ARG A 104 -10.23 23.45 -7.60
N THR A 105 -10.55 22.54 -8.52
CA THR A 105 -10.91 21.16 -8.17
C THR A 105 -9.69 20.43 -7.61
N ARG A 106 -8.52 20.56 -8.23
CA ARG A 106 -7.28 19.99 -7.73
C ARG A 106 -6.96 20.49 -6.32
N ARG A 107 -7.07 21.80 -6.09
CA ARG A 107 -6.82 22.44 -4.78
C ARG A 107 -7.71 21.88 -3.68
N SER A 108 -8.98 21.59 -3.97
CA SER A 108 -9.91 21.02 -2.98
C SER A 108 -9.65 19.55 -2.62
N LEU A 109 -8.83 18.87 -3.41
CA LEU A 109 -8.54 17.44 -3.24
C LEU A 109 -7.18 17.16 -2.56
N VAL A 110 -6.39 18.21 -2.29
CA VAL A 110 -5.05 18.06 -1.70
C VAL A 110 -4.99 18.69 -0.30
N PRO A 111 -4.04 18.27 0.54
CA PRO A 111 -3.79 18.90 1.82
C PRO A 111 -3.51 20.40 1.68
N GLU A 112 -3.93 21.18 2.68
CA GLU A 112 -3.65 22.60 2.72
C GLU A 112 -2.14 22.85 2.66
N GLY A 113 -1.72 23.80 1.82
CA GLY A 113 -0.31 24.14 1.63
C GLY A 113 0.46 23.28 0.63
N ALA A 114 -0.14 22.18 0.13
CA ALA A 114 0.50 21.38 -0.91
C ALA A 114 0.62 22.16 -2.24
N ALA A 115 1.78 22.04 -2.90
CA ALA A 115 1.97 22.59 -4.23
C ALA A 115 1.14 21.82 -5.27
N ILE A 116 0.54 22.53 -6.22
CA ILE A 116 -0.15 21.96 -7.37
C ILE A 116 0.60 22.39 -8.62
N ASP A 117 1.36 21.48 -9.20
CA ASP A 117 1.85 21.67 -10.55
C ASP A 117 0.92 20.96 -11.55
N GLY A 118 1.07 21.20 -12.81
CA GLY A 118 0.22 20.63 -13.85
C GLY A 118 0.50 19.14 -14.16
N ARG A 119 1.51 18.53 -13.54
CA ARG A 119 2.03 17.22 -13.93
C ARG A 119 1.99 16.19 -12.80
N THR A 120 2.41 16.58 -11.62
CA THR A 120 2.39 15.78 -10.41
C THR A 120 1.91 16.63 -9.27
N ASP A 121 0.97 16.13 -8.50
CA ASP A 121 0.59 16.77 -7.26
C ASP A 121 1.34 16.10 -6.11
N PRO A 122 2.23 16.84 -5.40
CA PRO A 122 2.93 16.32 -4.24
C PRO A 122 1.99 15.78 -3.16
N GLY A 123 0.76 16.28 -3.09
CA GLY A 123 -0.25 15.79 -2.15
C GLY A 123 -0.77 14.39 -2.49
N PHE A 124 -0.57 13.91 -3.71
CA PHE A 124 -0.94 12.56 -4.16
C PHE A 124 0.24 11.68 -4.56
N SER A 125 1.45 12.22 -4.56
CA SER A 125 2.67 11.44 -4.75
C SER A 125 3.00 10.66 -3.47
N LEU A 126 3.76 9.58 -3.64
CA LEU A 126 4.36 8.89 -2.49
C LEU A 126 5.32 9.85 -1.76
N THR A 127 5.17 9.95 -0.45
CA THR A 127 6.06 10.77 0.38
C THR A 127 7.24 9.94 0.89
N GLU A 128 8.34 10.60 1.26
CA GLU A 128 9.49 9.94 1.88
C GLU A 128 9.10 9.23 3.19
N MET A 129 8.24 9.85 4.01
CA MET A 129 7.74 9.24 5.25
C MET A 129 6.93 7.98 4.98
N GLN A 130 6.08 8.00 3.97
CA GLN A 130 5.28 6.86 3.53
C GLN A 130 6.16 5.72 3.02
N LEU A 131 7.15 6.03 2.16
CA LEU A 131 8.09 5.04 1.64
C LEU A 131 8.95 4.44 2.73
N ALA A 132 9.43 5.26 3.69
CA ALA A 132 10.20 4.79 4.84
C ALA A 132 9.36 3.87 5.76
N ALA A 133 8.10 4.22 6.03
CA ALA A 133 7.19 3.39 6.81
C ALA A 133 6.89 2.07 6.09
N SER A 134 6.66 2.12 4.77
CA SER A 134 6.46 0.96 3.93
C SER A 134 7.68 0.04 3.93
N ALA A 135 8.87 0.58 3.78
CA ALA A 135 10.11 -0.20 3.80
C ALA A 135 10.33 -0.91 5.15
N ARG A 136 10.04 -0.25 6.28
CA ARG A 136 10.10 -0.89 7.61
C ARG A 136 9.10 -2.04 7.74
N LEU A 137 7.84 -1.82 7.34
CA LEU A 137 6.81 -2.85 7.36
C LEU A 137 7.18 -4.04 6.49
N VAL A 138 7.63 -3.79 5.25
CA VAL A 138 8.00 -4.85 4.30
C VAL A 138 9.25 -5.60 4.76
N ALA A 139 10.23 -4.92 5.36
CA ALA A 139 11.40 -5.58 5.97
C ALA A 139 10.98 -6.52 7.11
N TRP A 140 10.05 -6.07 7.96
CA TRP A 140 9.49 -6.93 9.01
C TRP A 140 8.72 -8.14 8.45
N LEU A 141 7.97 -7.98 7.37
CA LEU A 141 7.33 -9.10 6.68
C LEU A 141 8.37 -10.07 6.10
N CYS A 142 9.42 -9.55 5.46
CA CYS A 142 10.53 -10.37 4.97
C CYS A 142 11.20 -11.16 6.10
N PHE A 143 11.45 -10.51 7.23
CA PHE A 143 11.99 -11.18 8.42
C PHE A 143 11.05 -12.27 8.95
N THR A 144 9.77 -11.94 9.10
CA THR A 144 8.73 -12.82 9.64
C THR A 144 8.52 -14.08 8.80
N PHE A 145 8.52 -13.94 7.47
CA PHE A 145 8.23 -15.04 6.55
C PHE A 145 9.48 -15.64 5.90
N GLY A 146 10.68 -15.13 6.21
CA GLY A 146 11.93 -15.60 5.62
C GLY A 146 12.09 -15.20 4.15
N TRP A 147 11.50 -14.08 3.71
CA TRP A 147 11.63 -13.59 2.34
C TRP A 147 12.91 -12.79 2.15
N GLU A 148 13.40 -12.78 0.92
CA GLU A 148 14.45 -11.87 0.48
C GLU A 148 13.87 -10.53 0.02
N ALA A 149 14.60 -9.43 0.26
CA ALA A 149 14.20 -8.09 -0.16
C ALA A 149 14.42 -7.90 -1.67
N ASN A 150 13.58 -8.52 -2.49
CA ASN A 150 13.69 -8.50 -3.95
C ASN A 150 12.32 -8.49 -4.65
N ARG A 151 12.34 -8.35 -6.00
CA ARG A 151 11.14 -8.29 -6.84
C ARG A 151 10.33 -9.60 -6.89
N ARG A 152 10.84 -10.71 -6.39
CA ARG A 152 10.07 -11.97 -6.27
C ARG A 152 9.14 -11.91 -5.07
N ALA A 153 9.61 -11.32 -3.96
CA ALA A 153 8.86 -11.20 -2.72
C ALA A 153 8.12 -9.86 -2.57
N ILE A 154 8.41 -8.87 -3.40
CA ILE A 154 7.79 -7.54 -3.33
C ILE A 154 7.35 -7.15 -4.74
N ARG A 155 6.03 -7.17 -4.98
CA ARG A 155 5.45 -7.02 -6.31
C ARG A 155 4.45 -5.87 -6.37
N PRO A 156 4.35 -5.16 -7.50
CA PRO A 156 3.24 -4.23 -7.72
C PRO A 156 1.98 -5.00 -8.14
N HIS A 157 0.83 -4.44 -7.87
CA HIS A 157 -0.45 -5.01 -8.29
C HIS A 157 -0.56 -5.15 -9.82
N CYS A 158 -0.01 -4.21 -10.58
CA CYS A 158 -0.05 -4.23 -12.05
C CYS A 158 0.63 -5.46 -12.70
N GLU A 159 1.46 -6.21 -11.97
CA GLU A 159 2.04 -7.47 -12.45
C GLU A 159 1.10 -8.68 -12.28
N ASN A 160 -0.04 -8.52 -11.61
CA ASN A 160 -1.02 -9.59 -11.48
C ASN A 160 -1.71 -9.81 -12.84
N PRO A 161 -1.62 -11.02 -13.44
CA PRO A 161 -2.20 -11.28 -14.76
C PRO A 161 -3.73 -11.20 -14.80
N GLN A 162 -4.40 -11.14 -13.66
CA GLN A 162 -5.85 -11.04 -13.57
C GLN A 162 -6.34 -9.61 -13.27
N THR A 163 -5.44 -8.61 -13.20
CA THR A 163 -5.81 -7.22 -12.96
C THR A 163 -5.78 -6.37 -14.23
N THR A 164 -6.59 -5.32 -14.23
CA THR A 164 -6.50 -4.20 -15.18
C THR A 164 -5.97 -2.93 -14.52
N HIS A 165 -5.66 -3.00 -13.23
CA HIS A 165 -5.12 -1.88 -12.46
C HIS A 165 -3.66 -1.61 -12.82
N LEU A 166 -3.26 -0.34 -12.75
CA LEU A 166 -1.90 0.12 -13.11
C LEU A 166 -1.02 0.41 -11.89
N ASP A 167 -1.58 0.23 -10.69
CA ASP A 167 -0.89 0.48 -9.43
C ASP A 167 0.12 -0.65 -9.11
N CYS A 168 1.18 -0.37 -8.50
CA CYS A 168 1.90 0.87 -8.24
C CYS A 168 2.97 1.15 -9.32
N GLY A 169 2.68 0.85 -10.54
CA GLY A 169 3.31 1.12 -11.83
C GLY A 169 4.77 1.60 -11.89
N ARG A 170 5.03 2.40 -12.92
CA ARG A 170 6.38 2.82 -13.28
C ARG A 170 7.01 3.81 -12.31
N ASP A 171 6.19 4.59 -11.60
CA ASP A 171 6.67 5.70 -10.77
C ASP A 171 7.05 5.26 -9.36
N TRP A 172 6.93 3.95 -9.06
CA TRP A 172 7.44 3.41 -7.82
C TRP A 172 8.97 3.41 -7.85
N PRO A 173 9.65 3.99 -6.85
CA PRO A 173 11.11 4.13 -6.85
C PRO A 173 11.81 2.82 -6.47
N TRP A 174 11.72 1.79 -7.33
CA TRP A 174 12.07 0.41 -7.01
C TRP A 174 13.48 0.22 -6.43
N ASP A 175 14.48 0.84 -7.05
CA ASP A 175 15.88 0.61 -6.64
C ASP A 175 16.15 1.13 -5.23
N SER A 176 15.77 2.38 -4.95
CA SER A 176 15.93 2.98 -3.63
C SER A 176 15.01 2.34 -2.58
N TYR A 177 13.81 1.94 -2.98
CA TYR A 177 12.88 1.27 -2.08
C TYR A 177 13.38 -0.12 -1.66
N LEU A 178 13.84 -0.94 -2.60
CA LEU A 178 14.41 -2.27 -2.29
C LEU A 178 15.68 -2.17 -1.47
N ALA A 179 16.53 -1.17 -1.73
CA ALA A 179 17.71 -0.89 -0.90
C ALA A 179 17.27 -0.57 0.55
N ALA A 180 16.30 0.32 0.75
CA ALA A 180 15.80 0.66 2.07
C ALA A 180 15.18 -0.55 2.81
N VAL A 181 14.44 -1.43 2.10
CA VAL A 181 13.92 -2.68 2.68
C VAL A 181 15.07 -3.61 3.08
N SER A 182 16.09 -3.75 2.24
CA SER A 182 17.25 -4.60 2.51
C SER A 182 18.03 -4.14 3.73
N ASP A 183 18.29 -2.84 3.85
CA ASP A 183 19.00 -2.26 4.99
C ASP A 183 18.25 -2.54 6.30
N ARG A 184 16.94 -2.31 6.32
CA ARG A 184 16.10 -2.60 7.50
C ARG A 184 16.00 -4.10 7.81
N LEU A 185 16.01 -4.95 6.79
CA LEU A 185 16.03 -6.40 7.00
C LEU A 185 17.34 -6.87 7.63
N LEU A 186 18.47 -6.28 7.24
CA LEU A 186 19.77 -6.56 7.86
C LEU A 186 19.79 -6.15 9.34
N GLU A 187 19.23 -4.97 9.68
CA GLU A 187 19.08 -4.52 11.08
C GLU A 187 18.25 -5.51 11.92
N LEU A 188 17.18 -6.09 11.36
CA LEU A 188 16.33 -7.06 12.06
C LEU A 188 16.99 -8.44 12.24
N ARG A 189 18.00 -8.76 11.42
CA ARG A 189 18.74 -10.02 11.48
C ARG A 189 19.99 -9.97 12.38
N SER A 190 20.44 -8.75 12.76
CA SER A 190 21.59 -8.52 13.63
C SER A 190 21.24 -8.70 15.11
#